data_b6f8fbaf23ecc3dee6609457f1f38de5
#
_entry.id   b6f8fbaf23ecc3dee6609457f1f38de5
#
_cell.length_a   1.000
_cell.length_b   1.000
_cell.length_c   1.000
_cell.angle_alpha   90.00
_cell.angle_beta   90.00
_cell.angle_gamma   90.00
#
_symmetry.space_group_name_H-M   'P 1'
#
loop_
_entity.id
_entity.type
_entity.pdbx_description
1 polymer ?
#
loop_
_entity_poly.entity_id
_entity_poly.type
_entity_poly.pdbx_seq_one_letter_code
_entity_poly.pdbx_strand_id
1 'polypeptide(L)'
;MTAIQERMETLRDQLVAWRRHLHMNPEVGFHEHETSAYIEAELRKMPGLSVTRPTETSVLAVLKGGQPGRTLLLRADIDALPITEENTFEFASKNPGVMHACGHDGHTAILLGVAKLLSDHPGDVPGEVRMIFQHAEEIGPGGAEELVMQTGLMDGVDLVTGLHLNSQLPAGMVAVKPGPFMAAPDMLELTIQGRGGHGAHPEEAIDPIAVGAQVVTNLQHIVSRGVAALDPLVISITSFHSGTTHNVIPDRAEMMGTVRTFDAGLRQRAPQLIERVVKGVCDAHGATYELKYEFGYRALINTDWVAQQLKDIALETVGPEHFRDASPTMGGEDFSAYLQKAPGAYFNVGSGSDEHDSRWPHHHPRFTIDEASLETGVRMLHAAALRLSLPE
;
A
#
# COMPACT_ATOMS: atom_id res chain seq x y z
N MET A 1 5.63 5.88 35.34
CA MET A 1 5.48 5.24 34.00
C MET A 1 4.11 4.55 33.96
N THR A 2 3.43 4.57 32.82
CA THR A 2 2.20 3.80 32.67
C THR A 2 2.55 2.32 32.47
N ALA A 3 1.64 1.39 32.82
CA ALA A 3 1.88 -0.05 32.64
C ALA A 3 2.28 -0.42 31.20
N ILE A 4 1.79 0.29 30.18
CA ILE A 4 2.19 0.08 28.79
C ILE A 4 3.64 0.52 28.54
N GLN A 5 4.14 1.58 29.17
CA GLN A 5 5.52 2.03 29.02
C GLN A 5 6.53 1.00 29.55
N GLU A 6 6.26 0.41 30.71
CA GLU A 6 7.11 -0.65 31.28
C GLU A 6 7.15 -1.89 30.37
N ARG A 7 6.00 -2.28 29.82
CA ARG A 7 5.91 -3.40 28.86
C ARG A 7 6.68 -3.09 27.57
N MET A 8 6.61 -1.85 27.07
CA MET A 8 7.33 -1.43 25.86
C MET A 8 8.85 -1.43 26.05
N GLU A 9 9.36 -1.04 27.23
CA GLU A 9 10.80 -1.11 27.53
C GLU A 9 11.35 -2.53 27.40
N THR A 10 10.57 -3.54 27.82
CA THR A 10 10.97 -4.96 27.72
C THR A 10 10.83 -5.52 26.28
N LEU A 11 10.01 -4.90 25.44
CA LEU A 11 9.74 -5.37 24.09
C LEU A 11 10.64 -4.72 23.02
N ARG A 12 11.25 -3.57 23.32
CA ARG A 12 11.99 -2.74 22.34
C ARG A 12 13.05 -3.53 21.59
N ASP A 13 13.93 -4.22 22.30
CA ASP A 13 15.01 -4.98 21.68
C ASP A 13 14.48 -6.12 20.79
N GLN A 14 13.36 -6.71 21.17
CA GLN A 14 12.72 -7.76 20.39
C GLN A 14 12.06 -7.20 19.12
N LEU A 15 11.43 -6.03 19.18
CA LEU A 15 10.89 -5.35 17.98
C LEU A 15 11.98 -5.08 16.95
N VAL A 16 13.10 -4.53 17.40
CA VAL A 16 14.27 -4.29 16.56
C VAL A 16 14.82 -5.59 15.99
N ALA A 17 14.91 -6.65 16.79
CA ALA A 17 15.39 -7.95 16.34
C ALA A 17 14.47 -8.56 15.26
N TRP A 18 13.15 -8.51 15.45
CA TRP A 18 12.18 -8.97 14.45
C TRP A 18 12.31 -8.18 13.14
N ARG A 19 12.29 -6.84 13.21
CA ARG A 19 12.43 -5.97 12.06
C ARG A 19 13.71 -6.26 11.27
N ARG A 20 14.86 -6.32 11.95
CA ARG A 20 16.16 -6.55 11.31
C ARG A 20 16.28 -7.95 10.70
N HIS A 21 15.69 -8.96 11.33
CA HIS A 21 15.63 -10.31 10.77
C HIS A 21 14.87 -10.32 9.44
N LEU A 22 13.68 -9.71 9.40
CA LEU A 22 12.85 -9.60 8.21
C LEU A 22 13.57 -8.79 7.11
N HIS A 23 14.18 -7.66 7.48
CA HIS A 23 14.93 -6.82 6.54
C HIS A 23 16.11 -7.54 5.88
N MET A 24 16.81 -8.38 6.65
CA MET A 24 17.91 -9.20 6.13
C MET A 24 17.48 -10.31 5.18
N ASN A 25 16.24 -10.77 5.27
CA ASN A 25 15.74 -11.94 4.55
C ASN A 25 14.44 -11.61 3.76
N PRO A 26 14.45 -10.56 2.90
CA PRO A 26 13.26 -10.11 2.20
C PRO A 26 12.86 -11.09 1.10
N GLU A 27 11.55 -11.29 0.91
CA GLU A 27 10.97 -12.10 -0.16
C GLU A 27 9.91 -11.27 -0.89
N VAL A 28 9.83 -11.43 -2.22
CA VAL A 28 8.84 -10.72 -3.04
C VAL A 28 7.46 -11.34 -2.91
N GLY A 29 6.43 -10.56 -3.25
CA GLY A 29 5.03 -10.99 -3.16
C GLY A 29 4.74 -12.33 -3.83
N PHE A 30 3.89 -13.13 -3.21
CA PHE A 30 3.56 -14.54 -3.50
C PHE A 30 4.71 -15.54 -3.31
N HIS A 31 5.85 -15.12 -2.80
CA HIS A 31 7.02 -15.96 -2.54
C HIS A 31 7.54 -15.83 -1.10
N GLU A 32 6.75 -15.28 -0.18
CA GLU A 32 7.11 -14.99 1.22
C GLU A 32 7.09 -16.26 2.10
N HIS A 33 7.68 -17.35 1.64
CA HIS A 33 7.62 -18.66 2.31
C HIS A 33 8.38 -18.68 3.63
N GLU A 34 9.63 -18.21 3.64
CA GLU A 34 10.46 -18.16 4.85
C GLU A 34 9.99 -17.04 5.78
N THR A 35 9.57 -15.89 5.24
CA THR A 35 8.98 -14.78 5.99
C THR A 35 7.75 -15.23 6.76
N SER A 36 6.82 -15.89 6.10
CA SER A 36 5.60 -16.40 6.73
C SER A 36 5.89 -17.54 7.73
N ALA A 37 6.87 -18.40 7.44
CA ALA A 37 7.30 -19.44 8.38
C ALA A 37 7.92 -18.84 9.66
N TYR A 38 8.72 -17.80 9.52
CA TYR A 38 9.29 -17.06 10.65
C TYR A 38 8.21 -16.39 11.50
N ILE A 39 7.26 -15.67 10.88
CA ILE A 39 6.13 -15.03 11.56
C ILE A 39 5.31 -16.08 12.33
N GLU A 40 4.96 -17.18 11.69
CA GLU A 40 4.20 -18.27 12.32
C GLU A 40 4.95 -18.84 13.52
N ALA A 41 6.26 -19.06 13.39
CA ALA A 41 7.08 -19.57 14.48
C ALA A 41 7.14 -18.61 15.68
N GLU A 42 7.22 -17.30 15.47
CA GLU A 42 7.19 -16.30 16.54
C GLU A 42 5.81 -16.25 17.22
N LEU A 43 4.72 -16.23 16.44
CA LEU A 43 3.35 -16.22 16.99
C LEU A 43 3.03 -17.48 17.80
N ARG A 44 3.52 -18.65 17.40
CA ARG A 44 3.31 -19.91 18.16
C ARG A 44 4.00 -19.95 19.52
N LYS A 45 4.94 -19.05 19.80
CA LYS A 45 5.54 -18.88 21.12
C LYS A 45 4.66 -18.07 22.08
N MET A 46 3.64 -17.36 21.54
CA MET A 46 2.78 -16.47 22.31
C MET A 46 1.55 -17.23 22.82
N PRO A 47 1.24 -17.15 24.12
CA PRO A 47 0.15 -17.92 24.71
C PRO A 47 -1.22 -17.44 24.22
N GLY A 48 -2.18 -18.35 24.08
CA GLY A 48 -3.57 -18.03 23.79
C GLY A 48 -3.88 -17.66 22.34
N LEU A 49 -2.88 -17.60 21.46
CA LEU A 49 -3.09 -17.36 20.03
C LEU A 49 -3.44 -18.65 19.30
N SER A 50 -4.48 -18.58 18.46
CA SER A 50 -4.75 -19.56 17.41
C SER A 50 -4.09 -19.11 16.12
N VAL A 51 -3.11 -19.87 15.61
CA VAL A 51 -2.31 -19.49 14.44
C VAL A 51 -2.60 -20.42 13.27
N THR A 52 -2.98 -19.86 12.13
CA THR A 52 -3.31 -20.57 10.88
C THR A 52 -2.70 -19.88 9.67
N ARG A 53 -2.71 -20.55 8.52
CA ARG A 53 -2.34 -19.97 7.22
C ARG A 53 -3.58 -19.93 6.32
N PRO A 54 -4.21 -18.76 6.12
CA PRO A 54 -5.35 -18.63 5.22
C PRO A 54 -4.99 -18.86 3.75
N THR A 55 -3.77 -18.49 3.34
CA THR A 55 -3.17 -18.76 2.02
C THR A 55 -1.79 -19.37 2.20
N GLU A 56 -1.09 -19.65 1.12
CA GLU A 56 0.24 -20.29 1.15
C GLU A 56 1.26 -19.44 1.93
N THR A 57 1.24 -18.12 1.77
CA THR A 57 2.25 -17.20 2.34
C THR A 57 1.68 -16.18 3.32
N SER A 58 0.38 -16.20 3.65
CA SER A 58 -0.18 -15.38 4.72
C SER A 58 -0.24 -16.11 6.06
N VAL A 59 -0.24 -15.37 7.17
CA VAL A 59 -0.37 -15.91 8.53
C VAL A 59 -1.46 -15.14 9.28
N LEU A 60 -2.38 -15.88 9.90
CA LEU A 60 -3.45 -15.34 10.73
C LEU A 60 -3.25 -15.79 12.18
N ALA A 61 -3.16 -14.84 13.11
CA ALA A 61 -3.26 -15.08 14.53
C ALA A 61 -4.60 -14.55 15.05
N VAL A 62 -5.30 -15.34 15.85
CA VAL A 62 -6.57 -14.97 16.46
C VAL A 62 -6.44 -15.06 17.98
N LEU A 63 -6.77 -13.95 18.66
CA LEU A 63 -6.90 -13.88 20.10
C LEU A 63 -8.38 -13.70 20.47
N LYS A 64 -8.90 -14.61 21.28
CA LYS A 64 -10.19 -14.44 21.96
C LYS A 64 -9.95 -13.71 23.27
N GLY A 65 -10.51 -12.51 23.37
CA GLY A 65 -10.40 -11.69 24.57
C GLY A 65 -11.22 -12.23 25.74
N GLY A 66 -10.90 -11.73 26.95
CA GLY A 66 -11.58 -12.14 28.18
C GLY A 66 -12.87 -11.38 28.48
N GLN A 67 -13.24 -10.39 27.67
CA GLN A 67 -14.41 -9.54 27.87
C GLN A 67 -15.30 -9.55 26.61
N PRO A 68 -16.62 -9.30 26.77
CA PRO A 68 -17.49 -9.10 25.61
C PRO A 68 -17.03 -7.93 24.72
N GLY A 69 -17.17 -8.07 23.42
CA GLY A 69 -16.77 -7.01 22.49
C GLY A 69 -16.95 -7.42 21.04
N ARG A 70 -16.43 -6.58 20.13
CA ARG A 70 -16.46 -6.74 18.68
C ARG A 70 -15.28 -7.58 18.18
N THR A 71 -15.39 -8.08 16.97
CA THR A 71 -14.27 -8.68 16.24
C THR A 71 -13.53 -7.61 15.44
N LEU A 72 -12.29 -7.34 15.81
CA LEU A 72 -11.40 -6.39 15.12
C LEU A 72 -10.35 -7.14 14.32
N LEU A 73 -10.16 -6.76 13.05
CA LEU A 73 -9.02 -7.20 12.24
C LEU A 73 -7.93 -6.13 12.23
N LEU A 74 -6.71 -6.52 12.58
CA LEU A 74 -5.47 -5.75 12.42
C LEU A 74 -4.66 -6.34 11.26
N ARG A 75 -4.09 -5.49 10.40
CA ARG A 75 -3.32 -5.93 9.23
C ARG A 75 -1.90 -5.38 9.21
N ALA A 76 -0.94 -6.22 8.87
CA ALA A 76 0.37 -5.85 8.37
C ALA A 76 0.66 -6.62 7.07
N ASP A 77 1.21 -5.94 6.07
CA ASP A 77 1.82 -6.55 4.89
C ASP A 77 3.20 -7.12 5.21
N ILE A 78 3.70 -8.08 4.41
CA ILE A 78 4.95 -8.80 4.70
C ILE A 78 5.90 -8.91 3.51
N ASP A 79 5.47 -8.54 2.31
CA ASP A 79 6.26 -8.68 1.09
C ASP A 79 7.32 -7.60 0.92
N ALA A 80 8.29 -7.86 0.06
CA ALA A 80 9.38 -6.99 -0.31
C ALA A 80 9.39 -6.72 -1.83
N LEU A 81 10.24 -5.82 -2.25
CA LEU A 81 10.34 -5.33 -3.62
C LEU A 81 11.58 -5.85 -4.35
N PRO A 82 11.53 -6.04 -5.69
CA PRO A 82 12.67 -6.43 -6.52
C PRO A 82 13.62 -5.23 -6.74
N ILE A 83 14.23 -4.74 -5.65
CA ILE A 83 15.14 -3.60 -5.62
C ILE A 83 16.48 -4.05 -5.03
N THR A 84 17.59 -3.68 -5.67
CA THR A 84 18.92 -3.91 -5.12
C THR A 84 19.20 -2.84 -4.05
N GLU A 85 19.39 -3.28 -2.83
CA GLU A 85 19.65 -2.39 -1.70
C GLU A 85 21.05 -1.76 -1.80
N GLU A 86 21.13 -0.46 -1.51
CA GLU A 86 22.37 0.32 -1.48
C GLU A 86 22.84 0.67 -0.05
N ASN A 87 22.08 0.28 0.98
CA ASN A 87 22.47 0.49 2.37
C ASN A 87 23.61 -0.44 2.78
N THR A 88 24.41 -0.01 3.77
CA THR A 88 25.62 -0.73 4.22
C THR A 88 25.59 -1.09 5.71
N PHE A 89 24.45 -0.97 6.39
CA PHE A 89 24.34 -1.37 7.79
C PHE A 89 24.35 -2.91 7.93
N GLU A 90 24.61 -3.43 9.13
CA GLU A 90 24.83 -4.86 9.40
C GLU A 90 23.62 -5.74 9.06
N PHE A 91 22.42 -5.17 9.06
CA PHE A 91 21.17 -5.86 8.76
C PHE A 91 20.62 -5.58 7.34
N ALA A 92 21.45 -5.09 6.41
CA ALA A 92 21.07 -4.96 5.01
C ALA A 92 20.66 -6.31 4.40
N SER A 93 19.86 -6.28 3.34
CA SER A 93 19.35 -7.47 2.65
C SER A 93 20.48 -8.45 2.29
N LYS A 94 20.25 -9.73 2.58
CA LYS A 94 21.11 -10.84 2.16
C LYS A 94 20.64 -11.49 0.86
N ASN A 95 19.48 -11.07 0.33
CA ASN A 95 18.90 -11.58 -0.90
C ASN A 95 19.18 -10.59 -2.04
N PRO A 96 20.18 -10.85 -2.91
CA PRO A 96 20.55 -9.92 -3.97
C PRO A 96 19.36 -9.56 -4.85
N GLY A 97 19.15 -8.26 -5.07
CA GLY A 97 18.07 -7.76 -5.92
C GLY A 97 16.69 -7.69 -5.24
N VAL A 98 16.59 -7.97 -3.93
CA VAL A 98 15.34 -7.86 -3.16
C VAL A 98 15.57 -7.05 -1.90
N MET A 99 14.66 -6.17 -1.55
CA MET A 99 14.77 -5.26 -0.41
C MET A 99 13.38 -4.91 0.15
N HIS A 100 13.27 -4.79 1.48
CA HIS A 100 12.14 -4.10 2.10
C HIS A 100 12.28 -2.58 1.92
N ALA A 101 11.80 -2.06 0.80
CA ALA A 101 11.87 -0.64 0.46
C ALA A 101 10.54 0.12 0.69
N CYS A 102 9.56 -0.53 1.35
CA CYS A 102 8.28 0.10 1.71
C CYS A 102 7.98 0.07 3.23
N GLY A 103 8.80 -0.64 4.02
CA GLY A 103 8.67 -0.67 5.48
C GLY A 103 7.83 -1.84 6.01
N HIS A 104 7.50 -2.83 5.19
CA HIS A 104 6.69 -3.99 5.57
C HIS A 104 7.37 -4.87 6.64
N ASP A 105 8.70 -4.88 6.69
CA ASP A 105 9.48 -5.44 7.81
C ASP A 105 9.14 -4.77 9.15
N GLY A 106 8.97 -3.45 9.14
CA GLY A 106 8.54 -2.67 10.29
C GLY A 106 7.06 -2.90 10.63
N HIS A 107 6.16 -2.95 9.62
CA HIS A 107 4.73 -3.25 9.84
C HIS A 107 4.55 -4.62 10.48
N THR A 108 5.26 -5.63 9.99
CA THR A 108 5.29 -6.99 10.54
C THR A 108 5.79 -7.00 11.99
N ALA A 109 6.92 -6.33 12.27
CA ALA A 109 7.47 -6.25 13.63
C ALA A 109 6.49 -5.56 14.60
N ILE A 110 5.83 -4.48 14.16
CA ILE A 110 4.79 -3.79 14.94
C ILE A 110 3.65 -4.74 15.29
N LEU A 111 3.11 -5.46 14.30
CA LEU A 111 1.97 -6.36 14.53
C LEU A 111 2.35 -7.57 15.40
N LEU A 112 3.58 -8.10 15.28
CA LEU A 112 4.13 -9.09 16.21
C LEU A 112 4.20 -8.54 17.64
N GLY A 113 4.63 -7.29 17.81
CA GLY A 113 4.65 -6.59 19.08
C GLY A 113 3.27 -6.44 19.71
N VAL A 114 2.27 -6.09 18.91
CA VAL A 114 0.86 -6.02 19.34
C VAL A 114 0.36 -7.41 19.75
N ALA A 115 0.64 -8.44 18.96
CA ALA A 115 0.28 -9.82 19.26
C ALA A 115 0.84 -10.27 20.61
N LYS A 116 2.11 -9.95 20.88
CA LYS A 116 2.79 -10.24 22.15
C LYS A 116 2.10 -9.55 23.34
N LEU A 117 1.86 -8.25 23.24
CA LEU A 117 1.22 -7.49 24.33
C LEU A 117 -0.20 -7.97 24.64
N LEU A 118 -1.00 -8.25 23.59
CA LEU A 118 -2.37 -8.73 23.75
C LEU A 118 -2.40 -10.15 24.31
N SER A 119 -1.51 -11.03 23.85
CA SER A 119 -1.43 -12.43 24.31
C SER A 119 -0.94 -12.57 25.76
N ASP A 120 -0.14 -11.64 26.24
CA ASP A 120 0.31 -11.62 27.64
C ASP A 120 -0.81 -11.22 28.62
N HIS A 121 -1.84 -10.49 28.11
CA HIS A 121 -2.95 -9.97 28.91
C HIS A 121 -4.31 -10.15 28.25
N PRO A 122 -4.71 -11.38 27.88
CA PRO A 122 -5.95 -11.63 27.14
C PRO A 122 -7.20 -11.21 27.93
N GLY A 123 -7.12 -11.16 29.27
CA GLY A 123 -8.22 -10.68 30.11
C GLY A 123 -8.59 -9.20 29.96
N ASP A 124 -7.66 -8.38 29.44
CA ASP A 124 -7.87 -6.96 29.20
C ASP A 124 -8.48 -6.69 27.81
N VAL A 125 -8.52 -7.68 26.94
CA VAL A 125 -8.94 -7.55 25.53
C VAL A 125 -10.45 -7.77 25.41
N PRO A 126 -11.23 -6.80 24.86
CA PRO A 126 -12.62 -7.02 24.49
C PRO A 126 -12.74 -7.86 23.22
N GLY A 127 -13.80 -8.66 23.11
CA GLY A 127 -14.17 -9.37 21.88
C GLY A 127 -13.10 -10.32 21.32
N GLU A 128 -12.89 -10.25 20.03
CA GLU A 128 -11.90 -11.04 19.29
C GLU A 128 -10.99 -10.11 18.49
N VAL A 129 -9.67 -10.36 18.54
CA VAL A 129 -8.70 -9.64 17.70
C VAL A 129 -8.07 -10.63 16.73
N ARG A 130 -8.27 -10.39 15.44
CA ARG A 130 -7.62 -11.09 14.33
C ARG A 130 -6.44 -10.25 13.85
N MET A 131 -5.28 -10.86 13.74
CA MET A 131 -4.05 -10.24 13.28
C MET A 131 -3.58 -10.96 12.02
N ILE A 132 -3.80 -10.32 10.86
CA ILE A 132 -3.39 -10.87 9.56
C ILE A 132 -2.06 -10.29 9.12
N PHE A 133 -1.11 -11.16 8.83
CA PHE A 133 0.16 -10.89 8.17
C PHE A 133 -0.04 -11.24 6.70
N GLN A 134 -0.23 -10.21 5.89
CA GLN A 134 -0.73 -10.31 4.53
C GLN A 134 0.42 -10.31 3.52
N HIS A 135 0.38 -11.23 2.59
CA HIS A 135 1.28 -11.35 1.45
C HIS A 135 0.95 -10.37 0.32
N ALA A 136 1.91 -10.16 -0.60
CA ALA A 136 1.76 -9.58 -1.94
C ALA A 136 0.96 -8.26 -2.01
N GLU A 137 1.27 -7.28 -1.16
CA GLU A 137 0.68 -5.94 -1.25
C GLU A 137 1.17 -5.22 -2.52
N GLU A 138 2.46 -5.33 -2.83
CA GLU A 138 3.14 -4.63 -3.91
C GLU A 138 2.83 -5.18 -5.32
N ILE A 139 2.10 -6.30 -5.41
CA ILE A 139 1.76 -6.95 -6.67
C ILE A 139 0.25 -6.89 -6.91
N GLY A 140 -0.22 -5.99 -7.77
CA GLY A 140 -1.64 -5.94 -8.15
C GLY A 140 -2.11 -7.20 -8.90
N PRO A 141 -3.31 -7.73 -8.62
CA PRO A 141 -4.40 -7.19 -7.81
C PRO A 141 -4.27 -7.37 -6.29
N GLY A 142 -3.12 -7.81 -5.74
CA GLY A 142 -2.79 -7.87 -4.33
C GLY A 142 -3.33 -9.04 -3.54
N GLY A 143 -2.57 -9.41 -2.49
CA GLY A 143 -2.93 -10.50 -1.58
C GLY A 143 -4.16 -10.20 -0.74
N ALA A 144 -4.50 -8.92 -0.49
CA ALA A 144 -5.69 -8.55 0.27
C ALA A 144 -6.98 -9.04 -0.40
N GLU A 145 -7.10 -8.92 -1.73
CA GLU A 145 -8.31 -9.36 -2.43
C GLU A 145 -8.51 -10.87 -2.34
N GLU A 146 -7.43 -11.66 -2.44
CA GLU A 146 -7.47 -13.10 -2.23
C GLU A 146 -7.96 -13.45 -0.82
N LEU A 147 -7.37 -12.83 0.21
CA LEU A 147 -7.75 -13.05 1.61
C LEU A 147 -9.21 -12.69 1.87
N VAL A 148 -9.66 -11.55 1.37
CA VAL A 148 -11.02 -11.03 1.60
C VAL A 148 -12.09 -11.84 0.88
N MET A 149 -11.78 -12.36 -0.32
CA MET A 149 -12.77 -13.00 -1.19
C MET A 149 -12.79 -14.52 -1.10
N GLN A 150 -11.68 -15.16 -0.70
CA GLN A 150 -11.53 -16.61 -0.86
C GLN A 150 -11.36 -17.39 0.45
N THR A 151 -10.99 -16.72 1.57
CA THR A 151 -10.58 -17.44 2.78
C THR A 151 -11.60 -17.44 3.92
N GLY A 152 -12.66 -16.61 3.83
CA GLY A 152 -13.59 -16.37 4.95
C GLY A 152 -12.99 -15.54 6.10
N LEU A 153 -11.80 -14.94 5.92
CA LEU A 153 -11.12 -14.12 6.93
C LEU A 153 -12.04 -13.04 7.51
N MET A 154 -12.88 -12.45 6.66
CA MET A 154 -13.76 -11.34 7.01
C MET A 154 -15.09 -11.76 7.65
N ASP A 155 -15.36 -13.05 7.77
CA ASP A 155 -16.63 -13.52 8.34
C ASP A 155 -16.74 -13.13 9.82
N GLY A 156 -17.75 -12.32 10.14
CA GLY A 156 -17.98 -11.81 11.49
C GLY A 156 -16.98 -10.72 11.96
N VAL A 157 -16.18 -10.16 11.07
CA VAL A 157 -15.34 -8.98 11.37
C VAL A 157 -16.20 -7.72 11.40
N ASP A 158 -16.18 -7.01 12.51
CA ASP A 158 -16.94 -5.78 12.72
C ASP A 158 -16.15 -4.54 12.25
N LEU A 159 -14.83 -4.54 12.47
CA LEU A 159 -13.95 -3.40 12.19
C LEU A 159 -12.59 -3.87 11.67
N VAL A 160 -11.97 -3.02 10.85
CA VAL A 160 -10.59 -3.26 10.36
C VAL A 160 -9.72 -2.03 10.56
N THR A 161 -8.44 -2.23 10.90
CA THR A 161 -7.44 -1.16 10.90
C THR A 161 -6.04 -1.70 10.60
N GLY A 162 -5.18 -0.82 10.13
CA GLY A 162 -3.78 -1.05 9.88
C GLY A 162 -3.03 0.28 9.80
N LEU A 163 -1.73 0.21 9.67
CA LEU A 163 -0.89 1.40 9.55
C LEU A 163 0.12 1.26 8.42
N HIS A 164 0.62 2.41 7.95
CA HIS A 164 1.81 2.49 7.11
C HIS A 164 2.89 3.35 7.77
N LEU A 165 4.12 2.86 7.76
CA LEU A 165 5.28 3.65 8.14
C LEU A 165 5.59 4.65 7.02
N ASN A 166 5.83 5.91 7.36
CA ASN A 166 6.03 6.97 6.38
C ASN A 166 7.34 7.71 6.63
N SER A 167 8.33 7.51 5.75
CA SER A 167 9.66 8.11 5.85
C SER A 167 9.66 9.65 5.68
N GLN A 168 8.61 10.23 5.09
CA GLN A 168 8.48 11.68 4.94
C GLN A 168 7.82 12.35 6.17
N LEU A 169 7.28 11.54 7.09
CA LEU A 169 6.75 11.97 8.37
C LEU A 169 7.81 11.74 9.45
N PRO A 170 8.15 12.73 10.29
CA PRO A 170 9.13 12.55 11.37
C PRO A 170 8.76 11.38 12.29
N ALA A 171 9.76 10.62 12.73
CA ALA A 171 9.57 9.53 13.70
C ALA A 171 8.84 10.01 14.95
N GLY A 172 7.94 9.18 15.48
CA GLY A 172 7.07 9.53 16.62
C GLY A 172 5.79 10.27 16.26
N MET A 173 5.66 10.78 15.03
CA MET A 173 4.42 11.40 14.55
C MET A 173 3.39 10.36 14.12
N VAL A 174 2.11 10.69 14.28
CA VAL A 174 0.98 9.92 13.76
C VAL A 174 0.11 10.81 12.88
N ALA A 175 -0.36 10.29 11.76
CA ALA A 175 -1.26 11.02 10.88
C ALA A 175 -2.43 10.14 10.42
N VAL A 176 -3.65 10.63 10.59
CA VAL A 176 -4.89 9.99 10.11
C VAL A 176 -5.87 11.05 9.66
N LYS A 177 -6.80 10.70 8.78
CA LYS A 177 -7.90 11.57 8.39
C LYS A 177 -9.13 10.77 7.97
N PRO A 178 -10.34 11.30 8.13
CA PRO A 178 -11.55 10.76 7.51
C PRO A 178 -11.53 10.87 5.99
N GLY A 179 -12.30 9.98 5.32
CA GLY A 179 -12.53 10.01 3.88
C GLY A 179 -11.30 9.59 3.05
N PRO A 180 -11.10 10.16 1.84
CA PRO A 180 -10.06 9.75 0.91
C PRO A 180 -8.66 9.79 1.52
N PHE A 181 -7.93 8.65 1.44
CA PHE A 181 -6.60 8.50 2.03
C PHE A 181 -5.55 8.10 0.98
N MET A 182 -5.79 7.00 0.19
CA MET A 182 -4.92 6.58 -0.91
C MET A 182 -5.74 6.32 -2.18
N ALA A 183 -5.18 6.64 -3.36
CA ALA A 183 -5.90 6.58 -4.61
C ALA A 183 -5.99 5.16 -5.18
N ALA A 184 -6.97 4.94 -6.06
CA ALA A 184 -7.04 3.73 -6.87
C ALA A 184 -5.94 3.75 -7.94
N PRO A 185 -5.10 2.70 -8.08
CA PRO A 185 -4.06 2.61 -9.08
C PRO A 185 -4.51 1.75 -10.26
N ASP A 186 -5.02 2.38 -11.34
CA ASP A 186 -5.33 1.68 -12.57
C ASP A 186 -4.19 1.79 -13.57
N MET A 187 -4.11 0.84 -14.51
CA MET A 187 -3.08 0.78 -15.54
C MET A 187 -3.72 0.87 -16.94
N LEU A 188 -2.95 1.37 -17.88
CA LEU A 188 -3.32 1.36 -19.30
C LEU A 188 -2.13 0.93 -20.16
N GLU A 189 -2.43 0.16 -21.21
CA GLU A 189 -1.53 -0.14 -22.31
C GLU A 189 -2.17 0.36 -23.58
N LEU A 190 -1.40 1.04 -24.41
CA LEU A 190 -1.87 1.60 -25.68
C LEU A 190 -0.86 1.30 -26.77
N THR A 191 -1.32 0.63 -27.82
CA THR A 191 -0.59 0.48 -29.08
C THR A 191 -1.26 1.33 -30.15
N ILE A 192 -0.51 2.20 -30.80
CA ILE A 192 -0.93 2.92 -31.99
C ILE A 192 -0.32 2.24 -33.19
N GLN A 193 -1.17 1.81 -34.12
CA GLN A 193 -0.79 1.23 -35.38
C GLN A 193 -0.88 2.27 -36.47
N GLY A 194 0.25 2.65 -37.01
CA GLY A 194 0.39 3.48 -38.18
C GLY A 194 0.73 2.68 -39.44
N ARG A 195 1.49 3.32 -40.31
CA ARG A 195 2.11 2.70 -41.48
C ARG A 195 3.49 3.30 -41.68
N GLY A 196 4.51 2.45 -41.55
CA GLY A 196 5.92 2.82 -41.71
C GLY A 196 6.28 3.28 -43.11
N GLY A 197 7.42 3.97 -43.18
CA GLY A 197 7.88 4.51 -44.45
C GLY A 197 9.26 5.17 -44.36
N HIS A 198 9.69 5.75 -45.48
CA HIS A 198 10.94 6.47 -45.52
C HIS A 198 10.81 7.82 -44.82
N GLY A 199 11.72 8.15 -43.89
CA GLY A 199 11.67 9.37 -43.09
C GLY A 199 11.62 10.68 -43.92
N ALA A 200 12.06 10.67 -45.19
CA ALA A 200 11.97 11.81 -46.08
C ALA A 200 10.66 11.88 -46.91
N HIS A 201 9.81 10.84 -46.82
CA HIS A 201 8.53 10.72 -47.53
C HIS A 201 7.36 10.48 -46.56
N PRO A 202 7.13 11.38 -45.57
CA PRO A 202 6.09 11.19 -44.56
C PRO A 202 4.67 11.17 -45.12
N GLU A 203 4.46 11.73 -46.33
CA GLU A 203 3.20 11.71 -47.04
C GLU A 203 2.75 10.31 -47.51
N GLU A 204 3.69 9.34 -47.55
CA GLU A 204 3.44 7.93 -47.88
C GLU A 204 3.19 7.07 -46.65
N ALA A 205 3.36 7.65 -45.43
CA ALA A 205 3.30 6.96 -44.15
C ALA A 205 2.13 7.41 -43.29
N ILE A 206 1.90 6.75 -42.20
CA ILE A 206 1.10 7.21 -41.04
C ILE A 206 2.02 7.10 -39.83
N ASP A 207 2.56 8.21 -39.38
CA ASP A 207 3.61 8.24 -38.35
C ASP A 207 3.04 8.00 -36.92
N PRO A 208 3.23 6.83 -36.31
CA PRO A 208 2.66 6.54 -35.01
C PRO A 208 3.37 7.31 -33.86
N ILE A 209 4.59 7.82 -34.08
CA ILE A 209 5.28 8.67 -33.11
C ILE A 209 4.57 10.03 -33.03
N ALA A 210 4.28 10.65 -34.17
CA ALA A 210 3.58 11.93 -34.24
C ALA A 210 2.17 11.83 -33.66
N VAL A 211 1.45 10.74 -33.98
CA VAL A 211 0.09 10.46 -33.46
C VAL A 211 0.16 10.22 -31.94
N GLY A 212 1.10 9.39 -31.45
CA GLY A 212 1.27 9.09 -30.04
C GLY A 212 1.61 10.31 -29.19
N ALA A 213 2.48 11.18 -29.68
CA ALA A 213 2.79 12.45 -29.01
C ALA A 213 1.55 13.34 -28.84
N GLN A 214 0.66 13.40 -29.84
CA GLN A 214 -0.62 14.09 -29.70
C GLN A 214 -1.57 13.40 -28.72
N VAL A 215 -1.63 12.07 -28.70
CA VAL A 215 -2.42 11.33 -27.70
C VAL A 215 -1.95 11.69 -26.31
N VAL A 216 -0.64 11.59 -26.00
CA VAL A 216 -0.08 11.94 -24.68
C VAL A 216 -0.49 13.35 -24.26
N THR A 217 -0.36 14.34 -25.18
CA THR A 217 -0.73 15.72 -24.90
C THR A 217 -2.25 15.88 -24.70
N ASN A 218 -3.07 15.26 -25.54
CA ASN A 218 -4.52 15.39 -25.46
C ASN A 218 -5.15 14.66 -24.26
N LEU A 219 -4.53 13.59 -23.74
CA LEU A 219 -4.95 12.95 -22.50
C LEU A 219 -4.94 13.94 -21.32
N GLN A 220 -4.03 14.92 -21.30
CA GLN A 220 -3.97 15.95 -20.26
C GLN A 220 -5.19 16.89 -20.28
N HIS A 221 -5.90 17.00 -21.40
CA HIS A 221 -7.17 17.73 -21.46
C HIS A 221 -8.28 17.06 -20.68
N ILE A 222 -8.25 15.74 -20.50
CA ILE A 222 -9.20 15.05 -19.62
C ILE A 222 -9.05 15.59 -18.20
N VAL A 223 -7.81 15.62 -17.68
CA VAL A 223 -7.50 16.10 -16.33
C VAL A 223 -7.85 17.58 -16.16
N SER A 224 -7.50 18.41 -17.13
CA SER A 224 -7.63 19.87 -17.01
C SER A 224 -8.99 20.42 -17.45
N ARG A 225 -9.77 19.71 -18.29
CA ARG A 225 -11.02 20.20 -18.93
C ARG A 225 -12.14 19.17 -18.96
N GLY A 226 -11.86 17.89 -18.74
CA GLY A 226 -12.84 16.80 -18.86
C GLY A 226 -13.49 16.38 -17.54
N VAL A 227 -12.91 16.78 -16.38
CA VAL A 227 -13.38 16.49 -15.04
C VAL A 227 -13.51 17.76 -14.20
N ALA A 228 -14.26 17.71 -13.12
CA ALA A 228 -14.39 18.85 -12.21
C ALA A 228 -13.05 19.16 -11.53
N ALA A 229 -12.75 20.43 -11.32
CA ALA A 229 -11.47 20.87 -10.79
C ALA A 229 -11.16 20.34 -9.34
N LEU A 230 -12.20 19.91 -8.62
CA LEU A 230 -12.08 19.35 -7.28
C LEU A 230 -12.05 17.82 -7.26
N ASP A 231 -12.17 17.17 -8.42
CA ASP A 231 -12.10 15.73 -8.56
C ASP A 231 -10.68 15.32 -8.98
N PRO A 232 -9.81 14.91 -8.05
CA PRO A 232 -8.43 14.57 -8.37
C PRO A 232 -8.35 13.42 -9.36
N LEU A 233 -7.66 13.64 -10.48
CA LEU A 233 -7.37 12.65 -11.50
C LEU A 233 -5.93 12.83 -11.99
N VAL A 234 -5.18 11.74 -12.02
CA VAL A 234 -3.86 11.66 -12.65
C VAL A 234 -3.96 10.71 -13.84
N ILE A 235 -3.45 11.12 -15.01
CA ILE A 235 -3.21 10.25 -16.17
C ILE A 235 -1.77 10.50 -16.60
N SER A 236 -0.90 9.51 -16.42
CA SER A 236 0.50 9.58 -16.79
C SER A 236 0.85 8.46 -17.76
N ILE A 237 1.40 8.82 -18.93
CA ILE A 237 2.09 7.86 -19.79
C ILE A 237 3.53 7.79 -19.29
N THR A 238 3.94 6.60 -18.85
CA THR A 238 5.23 6.38 -18.17
C THR A 238 6.23 5.60 -19.04
N SER A 239 5.76 5.04 -20.13
CA SER A 239 6.58 4.35 -21.13
C SER A 239 6.08 4.68 -22.54
N PHE A 240 7.01 4.94 -23.47
CA PHE A 240 6.71 5.20 -24.88
C PHE A 240 7.87 4.66 -25.72
N HIS A 241 7.61 3.60 -26.49
CA HIS A 241 8.59 2.95 -27.35
C HIS A 241 8.14 2.95 -28.80
N SER A 242 9.00 3.42 -29.70
CA SER A 242 8.75 3.40 -31.14
C SER A 242 10.04 3.69 -31.91
N GLY A 243 10.18 3.07 -33.08
CA GLY A 243 11.31 3.29 -33.98
C GLY A 243 12.65 2.71 -33.52
N THR A 244 13.58 2.53 -34.45
CA THR A 244 14.92 1.96 -34.17
C THR A 244 16.04 2.70 -34.89
N THR A 245 15.72 3.58 -35.84
CA THR A 245 16.71 4.29 -36.65
C THR A 245 16.17 5.68 -37.08
N HIS A 246 17.08 6.57 -37.46
CA HIS A 246 16.81 7.99 -37.71
C HIS A 246 16.07 8.30 -39.06
N ASN A 247 16.02 7.35 -39.98
CA ASN A 247 15.52 7.59 -41.36
C ASN A 247 14.33 6.70 -41.74
N VAL A 248 13.76 5.98 -40.78
CA VAL A 248 12.59 5.11 -40.98
C VAL A 248 11.47 5.51 -40.05
N ILE A 249 10.29 5.83 -40.60
CA ILE A 249 9.06 5.97 -39.84
C ILE A 249 8.61 4.55 -39.43
N PRO A 250 8.41 4.24 -38.15
CA PRO A 250 8.00 2.91 -37.72
C PRO A 250 6.55 2.59 -38.02
N ASP A 251 6.14 1.33 -37.94
CA ASP A 251 4.76 0.90 -38.11
C ASP A 251 3.89 1.13 -36.88
N ARG A 252 4.50 1.12 -35.67
CA ARG A 252 3.74 1.20 -34.41
C ARG A 252 4.48 1.95 -33.32
N ALA A 253 3.69 2.46 -32.34
CA ALA A 253 4.17 2.99 -31.07
C ALA A 253 3.43 2.30 -29.92
N GLU A 254 4.19 1.88 -28.91
CA GLU A 254 3.70 1.20 -27.72
C GLU A 254 3.89 2.09 -26.48
N MET A 255 2.84 2.22 -25.70
CA MET A 255 2.82 3.07 -24.51
C MET A 255 2.21 2.32 -23.33
N MET A 256 2.72 2.60 -22.14
CA MET A 256 2.11 2.20 -20.88
C MET A 256 1.91 3.42 -20.01
N GLY A 257 0.90 3.36 -19.13
CA GLY A 257 0.59 4.46 -18.23
C GLY A 257 -0.19 4.04 -17.02
N THR A 258 -0.40 5.01 -16.13
CA THR A 258 -1.21 4.83 -14.93
C THR A 258 -2.28 5.90 -14.81
N VAL A 259 -3.41 5.50 -14.21
CA VAL A 259 -4.52 6.39 -13.89
C VAL A 259 -4.79 6.33 -12.39
N ARG A 260 -4.92 7.48 -11.75
CA ARG A 260 -5.12 7.59 -10.29
C ARG A 260 -6.31 8.48 -9.99
N THR A 261 -7.22 8.02 -9.12
CA THR A 261 -8.35 8.82 -8.62
C THR A 261 -8.88 8.27 -7.30
N PHE A 262 -9.58 9.10 -6.54
CA PHE A 262 -10.31 8.68 -5.33
C PHE A 262 -11.77 8.37 -5.60
N ASP A 263 -12.38 9.02 -6.59
CA ASP A 263 -13.80 8.89 -6.88
C ASP A 263 -14.10 7.65 -7.71
N ALA A 264 -14.97 6.79 -7.21
CA ALA A 264 -15.36 5.54 -7.85
C ALA A 264 -16.13 5.76 -9.17
N GLY A 265 -16.95 6.80 -9.25
CA GLY A 265 -17.70 7.15 -10.47
C GLY A 265 -16.78 7.66 -11.57
N LEU A 266 -15.83 8.54 -11.20
CA LEU A 266 -14.80 9.02 -12.13
C LEU A 266 -13.91 7.87 -12.61
N ARG A 267 -13.52 6.97 -11.71
CA ARG A 267 -12.75 5.77 -12.05
C ARG A 267 -13.43 4.93 -13.13
N GLN A 268 -14.74 4.69 -12.98
CA GLN A 268 -15.51 3.91 -13.97
C GLN A 268 -15.67 4.63 -15.31
N ARG A 269 -15.60 5.97 -15.33
CA ARG A 269 -15.69 6.78 -16.56
C ARG A 269 -14.33 7.01 -17.22
N ALA A 270 -13.23 6.86 -16.50
CA ALA A 270 -11.89 7.16 -17.02
C ALA A 270 -11.53 6.38 -18.30
N PRO A 271 -11.80 5.07 -18.43
CA PRO A 271 -11.55 4.33 -19.67
C PRO A 271 -12.24 4.94 -20.88
N GLN A 272 -13.53 5.30 -20.77
CA GLN A 272 -14.28 5.87 -21.87
C GLN A 272 -13.79 7.29 -22.26
N LEU A 273 -13.33 8.07 -21.26
CA LEU A 273 -12.74 9.39 -21.52
C LEU A 273 -11.41 9.26 -22.26
N ILE A 274 -10.58 8.30 -21.85
CA ILE A 274 -9.29 8.00 -22.47
C ILE A 274 -9.51 7.49 -23.90
N GLU A 275 -10.36 6.49 -24.08
CA GLU A 275 -10.65 5.90 -25.40
C GLU A 275 -11.17 6.93 -26.38
N ARG A 276 -12.07 7.82 -25.94
CA ARG A 276 -12.59 8.91 -26.80
C ARG A 276 -11.48 9.81 -27.32
N VAL A 277 -10.48 10.14 -26.50
CA VAL A 277 -9.34 10.97 -26.90
C VAL A 277 -8.43 10.19 -27.84
N VAL A 278 -8.08 8.98 -27.50
CA VAL A 278 -7.22 8.11 -28.34
C VAL A 278 -7.85 7.91 -29.72
N LYS A 279 -9.13 7.52 -29.73
CA LYS A 279 -9.88 7.33 -30.96
C LYS A 279 -9.91 8.60 -31.82
N GLY A 280 -10.23 9.76 -31.22
CA GLY A 280 -10.33 11.02 -31.95
C GLY A 280 -9.01 11.44 -32.61
N VAL A 281 -7.89 11.26 -31.92
CA VAL A 281 -6.57 11.56 -32.49
C VAL A 281 -6.17 10.55 -33.56
N CYS A 282 -6.39 9.26 -33.34
CA CYS A 282 -6.08 8.23 -34.35
C CYS A 282 -6.93 8.42 -35.63
N ASP A 283 -8.23 8.65 -35.50
CA ASP A 283 -9.12 8.89 -36.63
C ASP A 283 -8.66 10.12 -37.46
N ALA A 284 -8.23 11.19 -36.79
CA ALA A 284 -7.76 12.42 -37.49
C ALA A 284 -6.52 12.18 -38.37
N HIS A 285 -5.73 11.17 -38.07
CA HIS A 285 -4.47 10.84 -38.77
C HIS A 285 -4.55 9.53 -39.55
N GLY A 286 -5.68 8.84 -39.57
CA GLY A 286 -5.86 7.56 -40.26
C GLY A 286 -5.10 6.39 -39.61
N ALA A 287 -4.71 6.53 -38.35
CA ALA A 287 -4.13 5.45 -37.55
C ALA A 287 -5.21 4.58 -36.90
N THR A 288 -4.85 3.37 -36.50
CA THR A 288 -5.67 2.52 -35.62
C THR A 288 -5.01 2.33 -34.26
N TYR A 289 -5.72 1.78 -33.27
CA TYR A 289 -5.19 1.60 -31.93
C TYR A 289 -5.74 0.34 -31.28
N GLU A 290 -4.98 -0.16 -30.30
CA GLU A 290 -5.43 -1.13 -29.32
C GLU A 290 -5.21 -0.51 -27.92
N LEU A 291 -6.28 -0.42 -27.13
CA LEU A 291 -6.26 0.11 -25.76
C LEU A 291 -6.70 -0.97 -24.80
N LYS A 292 -5.84 -1.29 -23.83
CA LYS A 292 -6.18 -2.10 -22.68
C LYS A 292 -6.19 -1.23 -21.45
N TYR A 293 -7.19 -1.41 -20.60
CA TYR A 293 -7.33 -0.70 -19.33
C TYR A 293 -7.61 -1.71 -18.24
N GLU A 294 -6.77 -1.73 -17.22
CA GLU A 294 -6.87 -2.66 -16.11
C GLU A 294 -7.16 -1.91 -14.83
N PHE A 295 -8.23 -2.32 -14.15
CA PHE A 295 -8.56 -1.79 -12.83
C PHE A 295 -7.68 -2.48 -11.79
N GLY A 296 -6.88 -1.70 -11.06
CA GLY A 296 -6.13 -2.15 -9.88
C GLY A 296 -6.98 -2.08 -8.61
N TYR A 297 -6.34 -1.81 -7.47
CA TYR A 297 -7.03 -1.67 -6.18
C TYR A 297 -8.08 -0.58 -6.22
N ARG A 298 -9.05 -0.64 -5.31
CA ARG A 298 -9.97 0.49 -5.08
C ARG A 298 -9.23 1.59 -4.32
N ALA A 299 -9.77 2.80 -4.38
CA ALA A 299 -9.29 3.86 -3.50
C ALA A 299 -9.51 3.45 -2.03
N LEU A 300 -8.52 3.73 -1.20
CA LEU A 300 -8.62 3.57 0.24
C LEU A 300 -9.34 4.80 0.81
N ILE A 301 -10.56 4.58 1.29
CA ILE A 301 -11.41 5.61 1.87
C ILE A 301 -11.67 5.24 3.33
N ASN A 302 -11.07 5.97 4.23
CA ASN A 302 -11.27 5.78 5.67
C ASN A 302 -12.72 6.05 6.07
N THR A 303 -13.30 5.16 6.87
CA THR A 303 -14.61 5.38 7.48
C THR A 303 -14.49 6.51 8.51
N ASP A 304 -15.29 7.56 8.35
CA ASP A 304 -15.13 8.83 9.09
C ASP A 304 -15.09 8.64 10.61
N TRP A 305 -16.03 7.89 11.18
CA TRP A 305 -16.09 7.71 12.63
C TRP A 305 -14.94 6.83 13.17
N VAL A 306 -14.45 5.85 12.39
CA VAL A 306 -13.29 5.03 12.78
C VAL A 306 -12.02 5.88 12.76
N ALA A 307 -11.85 6.68 11.69
CA ALA A 307 -10.72 7.62 11.60
C ALA A 307 -10.73 8.64 12.75
N GLN A 308 -11.92 9.12 13.17
CA GLN A 308 -12.03 10.00 14.32
C GLN A 308 -11.63 9.30 15.63
N GLN A 309 -12.02 8.04 15.83
CA GLN A 309 -11.58 7.26 17.00
C GLN A 309 -10.05 7.06 16.98
N LEU A 310 -9.45 6.76 15.82
CA LEU A 310 -7.99 6.65 15.70
C LEU A 310 -7.28 7.98 15.98
N LYS A 311 -7.88 9.12 15.60
CA LYS A 311 -7.38 10.45 15.94
C LYS A 311 -7.39 10.66 17.46
N ASP A 312 -8.49 10.31 18.12
CA ASP A 312 -8.60 10.45 19.58
C ASP A 312 -7.58 9.56 20.30
N ILE A 313 -7.40 8.32 19.83
CA ILE A 313 -6.36 7.40 20.30
C ILE A 313 -4.96 7.99 20.11
N ALA A 314 -4.68 8.59 18.96
CA ALA A 314 -3.39 9.22 18.68
C ALA A 314 -3.12 10.39 19.64
N LEU A 315 -4.09 11.28 19.85
CA LEU A 315 -3.96 12.40 20.78
C LEU A 315 -3.68 11.95 22.22
N GLU A 316 -4.27 10.82 22.65
CA GLU A 316 -4.04 10.23 23.98
C GLU A 316 -2.69 9.49 24.05
N THR A 317 -2.23 8.85 22.95
CA THR A 317 -1.08 7.97 22.92
C THR A 317 0.24 8.71 22.70
N VAL A 318 0.26 9.66 21.75
CA VAL A 318 1.47 10.40 21.36
C VAL A 318 1.41 11.90 21.70
N GLY A 319 0.24 12.42 22.06
CA GLY A 319 0.03 13.84 22.35
C GLY A 319 -0.25 14.68 21.08
N PRO A 320 -0.87 15.87 21.27
CA PRO A 320 -1.27 16.73 20.16
C PRO A 320 -0.07 17.25 19.33
N GLU A 321 1.09 17.38 19.94
CA GLU A 321 2.33 17.82 19.28
C GLU A 321 2.89 16.79 18.32
N HIS A 322 2.55 15.50 18.48
CA HIS A 322 2.96 14.39 17.62
C HIS A 322 1.83 13.89 16.72
N PHE A 323 0.72 14.64 16.63
CA PHE A 323 -0.39 14.32 15.74
C PHE A 323 -0.56 15.39 14.65
N ARG A 324 -0.95 14.95 13.44
CA ARG A 324 -1.48 15.84 12.41
C ARG A 324 -2.54 15.14 11.56
N ASP A 325 -3.40 15.93 10.92
CA ASP A 325 -4.29 15.40 9.90
C ASP A 325 -3.47 14.96 8.67
N ALA A 326 -3.72 13.77 8.16
CA ALA A 326 -3.01 13.25 7.00
C ALA A 326 -3.43 13.99 5.72
N SER A 327 -2.50 14.12 4.78
CA SER A 327 -2.83 14.53 3.41
C SER A 327 -3.10 13.28 2.57
N PRO A 328 -4.13 13.28 1.70
CA PRO A 328 -4.34 12.19 0.76
C PRO A 328 -3.15 12.05 -0.19
N THR A 329 -2.85 10.82 -0.62
CA THR A 329 -1.79 10.55 -1.59
C THR A 329 -2.32 9.82 -2.82
N MET A 330 -1.63 10.01 -3.96
CA MET A 330 -1.92 9.26 -5.18
C MET A 330 -1.27 7.86 -5.22
N GLY A 331 -0.60 7.43 -4.15
CA GLY A 331 -0.19 6.04 -3.94
C GLY A 331 -1.41 5.12 -3.83
N GLY A 332 -1.24 3.84 -4.15
CA GLY A 332 -2.25 2.80 -3.95
C GLY A 332 -1.97 2.01 -2.67
N GLU A 333 -2.99 1.30 -2.17
CA GLU A 333 -2.89 0.41 -0.99
C GLU A 333 -4.03 -0.61 -1.06
N ASP A 334 -3.68 -1.90 -1.03
CA ASP A 334 -4.64 -2.99 -1.17
C ASP A 334 -5.48 -3.25 0.10
N PHE A 335 -5.12 -2.60 1.23
CA PHE A 335 -5.97 -2.55 2.44
C PHE A 335 -7.41 -2.10 2.12
N SER A 336 -7.59 -1.37 1.03
CA SER A 336 -8.90 -0.98 0.50
C SER A 336 -9.84 -2.17 0.26
N ALA A 337 -9.34 -3.39 0.08
CA ALA A 337 -10.15 -4.59 -0.07
C ALA A 337 -10.92 -4.94 1.21
N TYR A 338 -10.26 -4.82 2.37
CA TYR A 338 -10.90 -5.06 3.68
C TYR A 338 -12.04 -4.08 3.95
N LEU A 339 -11.86 -2.81 3.55
CA LEU A 339 -12.88 -1.75 3.72
C LEU A 339 -14.15 -1.97 2.90
N GLN A 340 -14.14 -2.92 1.96
CA GLN A 340 -15.34 -3.34 1.24
C GLN A 340 -16.25 -4.24 2.07
N LYS A 341 -15.73 -4.84 3.15
CA LYS A 341 -16.42 -5.84 3.96
C LYS A 341 -16.76 -5.34 5.38
N ALA A 342 -15.92 -4.47 5.92
CA ALA A 342 -16.13 -3.90 7.25
C ALA A 342 -15.71 -2.42 7.28
N PRO A 343 -16.34 -1.58 8.12
CA PRO A 343 -15.85 -0.23 8.35
C PRO A 343 -14.46 -0.27 8.96
N GLY A 344 -13.64 0.72 8.62
CA GLY A 344 -12.27 0.76 9.12
C GLY A 344 -11.53 2.03 8.72
N ALA A 345 -10.31 2.15 9.17
CA ALA A 345 -9.43 3.23 8.77
C ALA A 345 -7.96 2.81 8.83
N TYR A 346 -7.18 3.42 7.96
CA TYR A 346 -5.73 3.26 7.83
C TYR A 346 -5.06 4.56 8.24
N PHE A 347 -3.90 4.48 8.86
CA PHE A 347 -3.18 5.65 9.34
C PHE A 347 -1.67 5.54 9.12
N ASN A 348 -0.97 6.67 9.14
CA ASN A 348 0.48 6.72 9.00
C ASN A 348 1.15 6.89 10.37
N VAL A 349 2.27 6.20 10.53
CA VAL A 349 3.24 6.41 11.60
C VAL A 349 4.54 6.93 10.99
N GLY A 350 5.04 8.04 11.48
CA GLY A 350 6.28 8.63 11.02
C GLY A 350 7.49 7.76 11.32
N SER A 351 8.34 7.56 10.32
CA SER A 351 9.58 6.79 10.40
C SER A 351 10.79 7.52 9.86
N GLY A 352 10.64 8.82 9.51
CA GLY A 352 11.72 9.64 8.97
C GLY A 352 12.56 10.31 10.06
N SER A 353 13.88 10.23 9.92
CA SER A 353 14.87 10.89 10.79
C SER A 353 16.08 11.35 9.96
N ASP A 354 16.50 12.58 10.18
CA ASP A 354 17.74 13.09 9.57
C ASP A 354 18.97 12.48 10.26
N GLU A 355 18.87 12.18 11.57
CA GLU A 355 19.94 11.57 12.35
C GLU A 355 20.26 10.14 11.88
N HIS A 356 19.24 9.39 11.47
CA HIS A 356 19.35 8.00 11.02
C HIS A 356 19.29 7.84 9.49
N ASP A 357 19.40 8.93 8.72
CA ASP A 357 19.32 8.94 7.24
C ASP A 357 18.10 8.15 6.70
N SER A 358 16.94 8.23 7.41
CA SER A 358 15.75 7.46 7.09
C SER A 358 14.64 8.27 6.39
N ARG A 359 15.01 9.37 5.68
CA ARG A 359 14.08 10.19 4.90
C ARG A 359 14.04 9.85 3.41
N TRP A 360 14.72 8.80 2.99
CA TRP A 360 14.60 8.33 1.61
C TRP A 360 13.16 7.96 1.30
N PRO A 361 12.65 8.32 0.11
CA PRO A 361 11.27 7.96 -0.25
C PRO A 361 11.09 6.44 -0.33
N HIS A 362 9.85 5.99 -0.18
CA HIS A 362 9.50 4.60 -0.42
C HIS A 362 9.94 4.16 -1.82
N HIS A 363 10.30 2.89 -1.97
CA HIS A 363 10.83 2.27 -3.19
C HIS A 363 12.22 2.78 -3.62
N HIS A 364 12.90 3.57 -2.78
CA HIS A 364 14.28 3.99 -3.05
C HIS A 364 15.27 2.93 -2.55
N PRO A 365 16.39 2.65 -3.28
CA PRO A 365 17.39 1.67 -2.86
C PRO A 365 18.06 1.93 -1.50
N ARG A 366 17.97 3.16 -1.01
CA ARG A 366 18.46 3.57 0.32
C ARG A 366 17.35 3.78 1.34
N PHE A 367 16.13 3.34 1.04
CA PHE A 367 15.03 3.43 2.02
C PHE A 367 15.40 2.69 3.30
N THR A 368 15.07 3.28 4.43
CA THR A 368 15.08 2.65 5.76
C THR A 368 14.13 3.41 6.68
N ILE A 369 13.93 2.90 7.88
CA ILE A 369 13.07 3.51 8.91
C ILE A 369 13.90 3.83 10.15
N ASP A 370 13.53 4.90 10.86
CA ASP A 370 13.95 5.07 12.24
C ASP A 370 13.22 4.04 13.12
N GLU A 371 13.97 3.14 13.75
CA GLU A 371 13.43 2.03 14.56
C GLU A 371 12.64 2.51 15.80
N ALA A 372 12.78 3.78 16.21
CA ALA A 372 11.93 4.38 17.24
C ALA A 372 10.44 4.43 16.82
N SER A 373 10.15 4.42 15.52
CA SER A 373 8.79 4.36 14.98
C SER A 373 8.05 3.07 15.33
N LEU A 374 8.77 1.97 15.53
CA LEU A 374 8.20 0.67 15.91
C LEU A 374 7.40 0.76 17.22
N GLU A 375 7.96 1.42 18.23
CA GLU A 375 7.28 1.63 19.51
C GLU A 375 5.99 2.45 19.33
N THR A 376 6.04 3.51 18.53
CA THR A 376 4.86 4.34 18.24
C THR A 376 3.78 3.51 17.55
N GLY A 377 4.14 2.71 16.55
CA GLY A 377 3.22 1.82 15.85
C GLY A 377 2.55 0.80 16.77
N VAL A 378 3.34 0.14 17.63
CA VAL A 378 2.81 -0.83 18.61
C VAL A 378 1.85 -0.17 19.59
N ARG A 379 2.21 1.00 20.17
CA ARG A 379 1.34 1.73 21.09
C ARG A 379 0.01 2.12 20.45
N MET A 380 0.06 2.60 19.21
CA MET A 380 -1.13 2.99 18.45
C MET A 380 -2.05 1.80 18.14
N LEU A 381 -1.53 0.72 17.56
CA LEU A 381 -2.34 -0.46 17.22
C LEU A 381 -2.83 -1.21 18.46
N HIS A 382 -2.03 -1.27 19.53
CA HIS A 382 -2.45 -1.87 20.79
C HIS A 382 -3.62 -1.07 21.41
N ALA A 383 -3.51 0.26 21.46
CA ALA A 383 -4.60 1.11 21.96
C ALA A 383 -5.85 1.02 21.07
N ALA A 384 -5.66 0.95 19.74
CA ALA A 384 -6.75 0.72 18.80
C ALA A 384 -7.41 -0.65 19.03
N ALA A 385 -6.63 -1.71 19.27
CA ALA A 385 -7.15 -3.05 19.58
C ALA A 385 -8.08 -3.02 20.81
N LEU A 386 -7.66 -2.37 21.87
CA LEU A 386 -8.46 -2.29 23.09
C LEU A 386 -9.72 -1.42 22.94
N ARG A 387 -9.62 -0.27 22.23
CA ARG A 387 -10.73 0.67 22.12
C ARG A 387 -11.75 0.27 21.04
N LEU A 388 -11.29 -0.12 19.86
CA LEU A 388 -12.18 -0.46 18.74
C LEU A 388 -12.91 -1.79 18.95
N SER A 389 -12.37 -2.69 19.77
CA SER A 389 -13.03 -3.95 20.13
C SER A 389 -14.07 -3.82 21.25
N LEU A 390 -14.23 -2.67 21.87
CA LEU A 390 -15.30 -2.45 22.86
C LEU A 390 -16.69 -2.68 22.24
N PRO A 391 -17.67 -3.18 22.99
CA PRO A 391 -19.05 -3.29 22.51
C PRO A 391 -19.63 -1.91 22.17
N GLU A 392 -20.67 -1.89 21.34
CA GLU A 392 -21.38 -0.64 20.96
C GLU A 392 -21.98 0.07 22.16
#